data_3449273543cb2a75a161c706b11a38bd
#
_entry.id   3449273543cb2a75a161c706b11a38bd
#
_cell.length_a   1.000
_cell.length_b   1.000
_cell.length_c   1.000
_cell.angle_alpha   90.00
_cell.angle_beta   90.00
_cell.angle_gamma   90.00
#
_symmetry.space_group_name_H-M   'P 1'
#
loop_
_entity.id
_entity.type
_entity.pdbx_description
1 polymer ?
#
loop_
_entity_poly.entity_id
_entity_poly.type
_entity_poly.pdbx_seq_one_letter_code
_entity_poly.pdbx_strand_id
1 'polypeptide(L)'
;VQSALFLDYGRLTLMDRERTDAAWEKYGRSLWNVAGSYGLGIALMLILLALTFAGTLYQVRLSSSMGSEAAIESFFGAAYVLIPLGGENSLISLPLPGMGITCVLLFINLLIGGMFRIRWTWRHAGVLVAHGGILLLLAGIMLGNKMTVAVEQVELPQGDRVHESSLPFDLRLNRFVPEFYPGTSKPKSYESQVTVFPESGGQYDAVIRMNEPLRLSGWTLYQMSWGQDSLHLGRLISILRASHNPLEQMPKWSSYIIAAGLLWHFGCVFGRYLRRKPRLAAAESEVKEEPQAASASGGKKRLRLAGICLLVAAIFGIGMLAA
;
A
#
# COMPACT_ATOMS: atom_id res chain seq x y z
N VAL A 1 30.97 25.87 -56.86
CA VAL A 1 31.50 26.00 -55.49
C VAL A 1 30.35 26.10 -54.50
N GLN A 2 29.27 26.86 -54.76
CA GLN A 2 28.13 27.01 -53.83
C GLN A 2 27.26 25.72 -53.65
N SER A 3 27.13 24.90 -54.70
CA SER A 3 26.37 23.64 -54.62
C SER A 3 27.06 22.53 -53.78
N ALA A 4 28.37 22.53 -53.73
CA ALA A 4 29.14 21.57 -52.93
C ALA A 4 29.08 21.87 -51.43
N LEU A 5 29.04 23.17 -51.07
CA LEU A 5 28.89 23.64 -49.67
C LEU A 5 27.50 23.29 -49.09
N PHE A 6 26.43 23.37 -49.89
CA PHE A 6 25.08 23.03 -49.48
C PHE A 6 24.88 21.52 -49.24
N LEU A 7 25.53 20.70 -50.06
CA LEU A 7 25.51 19.24 -49.91
C LEU A 7 26.29 18.77 -48.68
N ASP A 8 27.36 19.47 -48.33
CA ASP A 8 28.19 19.14 -47.18
C ASP A 8 27.50 19.53 -45.86
N TYR A 9 26.79 20.67 -45.84
CA TYR A 9 26.00 21.11 -44.70
C TYR A 9 24.80 20.18 -44.43
N GLY A 10 24.12 19.72 -45.48
CA GLY A 10 23.05 18.71 -45.37
C GLY A 10 23.52 17.36 -44.86
N ARG A 11 24.74 16.95 -45.23
CA ARG A 11 25.35 15.70 -44.73
C ARG A 11 25.74 15.77 -43.27
N LEU A 12 26.31 16.93 -42.84
CA LEU A 12 26.69 17.14 -41.45
C LEU A 12 25.44 17.16 -40.51
N THR A 13 24.37 17.80 -40.94
CA THR A 13 23.12 17.82 -40.15
C THR A 13 22.43 16.46 -40.08
N LEU A 14 22.49 15.64 -41.12
CA LEU A 14 21.98 14.26 -41.12
C LEU A 14 22.82 13.33 -40.22
N MET A 15 24.16 13.45 -40.30
CA MET A 15 25.06 12.65 -39.45
C MET A 15 24.95 13.01 -37.97
N ASP A 16 24.73 14.31 -37.64
CA ASP A 16 24.46 14.73 -36.25
C ASP A 16 23.11 14.21 -35.77
N ARG A 17 22.09 14.20 -36.62
CA ARG A 17 20.77 13.66 -36.28
C ARG A 17 20.81 12.15 -36.04
N GLU A 18 21.50 11.40 -36.91
CA GLU A 18 21.68 9.95 -36.69
C GLU A 18 22.50 9.62 -35.45
N ARG A 19 23.52 10.43 -35.10
CA ARG A 19 24.28 10.29 -33.86
C ARG A 19 23.46 10.58 -32.64
N THR A 20 22.62 11.65 -32.67
CA THR A 20 21.72 11.98 -31.58
C THR A 20 20.64 10.91 -31.40
N ASP A 21 20.02 10.43 -32.48
CA ASP A 21 19.01 9.38 -32.43
C ASP A 21 19.59 8.06 -31.88
N ALA A 22 20.79 7.65 -32.30
CA ALA A 22 21.48 6.48 -31.76
C ALA A 22 21.85 6.64 -30.27
N ALA A 23 22.27 7.84 -29.88
CA ALA A 23 22.53 8.15 -28.46
C ALA A 23 21.26 8.08 -27.62
N TRP A 24 20.17 8.70 -28.06
CA TRP A 24 18.87 8.65 -27.37
C TRP A 24 18.33 7.21 -27.26
N GLU A 25 18.47 6.41 -28.31
CA GLU A 25 18.09 5.00 -28.27
C GLU A 25 18.90 4.19 -27.25
N LYS A 26 20.22 4.40 -27.19
CA LYS A 26 21.11 3.77 -26.22
C LYS A 26 20.79 4.18 -24.77
N TYR A 27 20.61 5.48 -24.52
CA TYR A 27 20.23 5.99 -23.20
C TYR A 27 18.83 5.55 -22.80
N GLY A 28 17.88 5.59 -23.72
CA GLY A 28 16.51 5.11 -23.49
C GLY A 28 16.46 3.62 -23.09
N ARG A 29 17.20 2.76 -23.79
CA ARG A 29 17.30 1.34 -23.44
C ARG A 29 17.98 1.12 -22.08
N SER A 30 18.99 1.91 -21.75
CA SER A 30 19.67 1.82 -20.46
C SER A 30 18.72 2.21 -19.32
N LEU A 31 18.02 3.35 -19.45
CA LEU A 31 17.01 3.82 -18.48
C LEU A 31 15.89 2.79 -18.30
N TRP A 32 15.38 2.23 -19.41
CA TRP A 32 14.35 1.19 -19.37
C TRP A 32 14.81 -0.05 -18.60
N ASN A 33 16.07 -0.46 -18.81
CA ASN A 33 16.64 -1.61 -18.12
C ASN A 33 16.82 -1.37 -16.62
N VAL A 34 17.28 -0.19 -16.22
CA VAL A 34 17.43 0.20 -14.82
C VAL A 34 16.07 0.35 -14.17
N ALA A 35 15.14 1.09 -14.80
CA ALA A 35 13.80 1.37 -14.27
C ALA A 35 12.99 0.09 -14.02
N GLY A 36 13.13 -0.95 -14.86
CA GLY A 36 12.46 -2.25 -14.66
C GLY A 36 13.33 -3.30 -13.98
N SER A 37 14.43 -2.96 -13.32
CA SER A 37 15.32 -3.93 -12.69
C SER A 37 14.80 -4.40 -11.33
N TYR A 38 15.00 -5.68 -11.02
CA TYR A 38 14.69 -6.26 -9.69
C TYR A 38 15.48 -5.60 -8.57
N GLY A 39 16.76 -5.24 -8.84
CA GLY A 39 17.61 -4.57 -7.85
C GLY A 39 17.05 -3.23 -7.42
N LEU A 40 16.58 -2.41 -8.37
CA LEU A 40 15.91 -1.15 -8.06
C LEU A 40 14.61 -1.38 -7.27
N GLY A 41 13.79 -2.35 -7.68
CA GLY A 41 12.55 -2.68 -6.96
C GLY A 41 12.80 -3.08 -5.50
N ILE A 42 13.79 -3.94 -5.25
CA ILE A 42 14.18 -4.33 -3.89
C ILE A 42 14.70 -3.12 -3.10
N ALA A 43 15.56 -2.28 -3.69
CA ALA A 43 16.07 -1.09 -3.03
C ALA A 43 14.95 -0.12 -2.64
N LEU A 44 13.99 0.14 -3.53
CA LEU A 44 12.83 0.99 -3.27
C LEU A 44 11.94 0.41 -2.16
N MET A 45 11.72 -0.91 -2.13
CA MET A 45 10.97 -1.56 -1.04
C MET A 45 11.69 -1.44 0.30
N LEU A 46 13.02 -1.58 0.35
CA LEU A 46 13.80 -1.38 1.56
C LEU A 46 13.76 0.07 2.03
N ILE A 47 13.80 1.03 1.11
CA ILE A 47 13.64 2.46 1.43
C ILE A 47 12.24 2.71 2.01
N LEU A 48 11.17 2.17 1.41
CA LEU A 48 9.80 2.28 1.95
C LEU A 48 9.70 1.68 3.34
N LEU A 49 10.30 0.53 3.58
CA LEU A 49 10.34 -0.10 4.90
C LEU A 49 11.04 0.80 5.93
N ALA A 50 12.20 1.36 5.58
CA ALA A 50 12.94 2.28 6.45
C ALA A 50 12.15 3.57 6.72
N LEU A 51 11.52 4.14 5.69
CA LEU A 51 10.67 5.34 5.83
C LEU A 51 9.45 5.07 6.70
N THR A 52 8.78 3.92 6.54
CA THR A 52 7.63 3.55 7.37
C THR A 52 8.04 3.41 8.83
N PHE A 53 9.16 2.75 9.09
CA PHE A 53 9.69 2.60 10.44
C PHE A 53 10.07 3.96 11.06
N ALA A 54 10.83 4.78 10.33
CA ALA A 54 11.22 6.11 10.79
C ALA A 54 10.01 7.02 11.02
N GLY A 55 9.01 6.98 10.10
CA GLY A 55 7.77 7.75 10.21
C GLY A 55 6.94 7.35 11.44
N THR A 56 6.90 6.06 11.77
CA THR A 56 6.22 5.57 12.98
C THR A 56 6.91 6.10 14.24
N LEU A 57 8.24 6.07 14.29
CA LEU A 57 8.99 6.64 15.41
C LEU A 57 8.80 8.17 15.51
N TYR A 58 8.81 8.86 14.38
CA TYR A 58 8.58 10.30 14.30
C TYR A 58 7.18 10.65 14.81
N GLN A 59 6.16 9.92 14.40
CA GLN A 59 4.79 10.09 14.88
C GLN A 59 4.68 9.94 16.39
N VAL A 60 5.27 8.88 16.97
CA VAL A 60 5.23 8.63 18.42
C VAL A 60 5.88 9.80 19.21
N ARG A 61 6.96 10.37 18.69
CA ARG A 61 7.67 11.48 19.36
C ARG A 61 6.92 12.80 19.29
N LEU A 62 6.32 13.12 18.13
CA LEU A 62 5.73 14.44 17.89
C LEU A 62 4.22 14.49 18.11
N SER A 63 3.55 13.35 18.29
CA SER A 63 2.11 13.31 18.51
C SER A 63 1.65 14.09 19.73
N SER A 64 2.51 14.22 20.76
CA SER A 64 2.21 15.00 21.96
C SER A 64 2.32 16.52 21.77
N SER A 65 3.10 16.99 20.79
CA SER A 65 3.36 18.41 20.55
C SER A 65 2.52 19.01 19.42
N MET A 66 2.29 18.28 18.34
CA MET A 66 1.57 18.80 17.17
C MET A 66 0.36 17.95 16.74
N GLY A 67 0.06 16.89 17.48
CA GLY A 67 -0.99 15.93 17.12
C GLY A 67 -0.47 14.84 16.14
N SER A 68 -1.10 13.67 16.22
CA SER A 68 -0.69 12.49 15.45
C SER A 68 -0.81 12.70 13.95
N GLU A 69 -1.86 13.37 13.49
CA GLU A 69 -2.10 13.57 12.05
C GLU A 69 -1.13 14.56 11.42
N ALA A 70 -0.90 15.70 12.06
CA ALA A 70 0.07 16.68 11.61
C ALA A 70 1.50 16.11 11.56
N ALA A 71 1.86 15.25 12.51
CA ALA A 71 3.13 14.54 12.51
C ALA A 71 3.25 13.57 11.33
N ILE A 72 2.19 12.83 11.01
CA ILE A 72 2.14 11.93 9.85
C ILE A 72 2.26 12.73 8.56
N GLU A 73 1.46 13.79 8.40
CA GLU A 73 1.45 14.61 7.19
C GLU A 73 2.78 15.28 6.94
N SER A 74 3.42 15.83 7.99
CA SER A 74 4.71 16.49 7.88
C SER A 74 5.83 15.54 7.44
N PHE A 75 5.81 14.28 7.89
CA PHE A 75 6.81 13.29 7.53
C PHE A 75 6.57 12.66 6.17
N PHE A 76 5.35 12.15 5.95
CA PHE A 76 5.03 11.39 4.72
C PHE A 76 4.71 12.29 3.52
N GLY A 77 4.32 13.54 3.75
CA GLY A 77 4.15 14.56 2.70
C GLY A 77 5.47 15.16 2.22
N ALA A 78 6.58 15.00 2.95
CA ALA A 78 7.87 15.54 2.58
C ALA A 78 8.41 14.94 1.27
N ALA A 79 9.01 15.79 0.42
CA ALA A 79 9.65 15.33 -0.82
C ALA A 79 10.91 14.49 -0.54
N TYR A 80 11.62 14.79 0.53
CA TYR A 80 12.78 14.04 1.01
C TYR A 80 12.79 14.05 2.54
N VAL A 81 13.41 13.02 3.13
CA VAL A 81 13.54 12.85 4.57
C VAL A 81 15.03 12.70 4.91
N LEU A 82 15.48 13.42 5.93
CA LEU A 82 16.84 13.30 6.48
C LEU A 82 16.81 12.39 7.71
N ILE A 83 17.43 11.22 7.61
CA ILE A 83 17.54 10.29 8.72
C ILE A 83 18.91 10.48 9.39
N PRO A 84 18.98 10.97 10.65
CA PRO A 84 20.24 11.14 11.35
C PRO A 84 20.89 9.79 11.66
N LEU A 85 22.16 9.63 11.27
CA LEU A 85 22.97 8.45 11.56
C LEU A 85 23.79 8.70 12.83
N GLY A 86 23.33 8.22 13.98
CA GLY A 86 24.07 8.38 15.24
C GLY A 86 23.36 9.19 16.34
N GLY A 87 22.03 9.36 16.22
CA GLY A 87 21.21 10.04 17.22
C GLY A 87 20.83 11.48 16.84
N GLU A 88 20.07 12.16 17.72
CA GLU A 88 19.43 13.46 17.43
C GLU A 88 20.42 14.60 17.14
N ASN A 89 21.62 14.53 17.68
CA ASN A 89 22.67 15.54 17.49
C ASN A 89 23.69 15.15 16.41
N SER A 90 23.39 14.14 15.58
CA SER A 90 24.31 13.72 14.52
C SER A 90 24.41 14.76 13.42
N LEU A 91 25.64 15.18 13.10
CA LEU A 91 25.93 16.02 11.94
C LEU A 91 25.78 15.29 10.60
N ILE A 92 25.71 13.95 10.65
CA ILE A 92 25.60 13.13 9.45
C ILE A 92 24.17 12.63 9.35
N SER A 93 23.48 13.04 8.29
CA SER A 93 22.12 12.59 7.97
C SER A 93 22.08 11.96 6.59
N LEU A 94 21.39 10.83 6.48
CA LEU A 94 21.16 10.14 5.22
C LEU A 94 19.94 10.76 4.52
N PRO A 95 20.09 11.41 3.36
CA PRO A 95 18.96 11.90 2.59
C PRO A 95 18.30 10.71 1.87
N LEU A 96 17.02 10.48 2.16
CA LEU A 96 16.19 9.52 1.45
C LEU A 96 15.08 10.25 0.69
N PRO A 97 14.67 9.74 -0.48
CA PRO A 97 13.48 10.25 -1.16
C PRO A 97 12.26 10.06 -0.26
N GLY A 98 11.37 11.03 -0.20
CA GLY A 98 10.14 10.94 0.57
C GLY A 98 9.24 9.81 0.10
N MET A 99 8.26 9.43 0.92
CA MET A 99 7.39 8.28 0.66
C MET A 99 6.64 8.41 -0.68
N GLY A 100 6.12 9.60 -1.00
CA GLY A 100 5.40 9.84 -2.26
C GLY A 100 6.27 9.59 -3.50
N ILE A 101 7.49 10.13 -3.50
CA ILE A 101 8.45 9.92 -4.60
C ILE A 101 8.84 8.46 -4.71
N THR A 102 9.11 7.80 -3.58
CA THR A 102 9.47 6.38 -3.55
C THR A 102 8.33 5.50 -4.09
N CYS A 103 7.08 5.80 -3.76
CA CYS A 103 5.90 5.11 -4.31
C CYS A 103 5.77 5.31 -5.82
N VAL A 104 5.99 6.53 -6.34
CA VAL A 104 5.99 6.79 -7.79
C VAL A 104 7.07 5.98 -8.50
N LEU A 105 8.29 5.99 -7.97
CA LEU A 105 9.41 5.22 -8.54
C LEU A 105 9.12 3.71 -8.49
N LEU A 106 8.55 3.22 -7.40
CA LEU A 106 8.14 1.81 -7.28
C LEU A 106 7.01 1.47 -8.26
N PHE A 107 6.04 2.36 -8.45
CA PHE A 107 4.98 2.19 -9.44
C PHE A 107 5.56 2.04 -10.85
N ILE A 108 6.47 2.94 -11.24
CA ILE A 108 7.14 2.89 -12.54
C ILE A 108 7.99 1.60 -12.69
N ASN A 109 8.75 1.26 -11.65
CA ASN A 109 9.55 0.03 -11.64
C ASN A 109 8.69 -1.22 -11.82
N LEU A 110 7.57 -1.30 -11.08
CA LEU A 110 6.65 -2.43 -11.15
C LEU A 110 5.91 -2.49 -12.50
N LEU A 111 5.53 -1.33 -13.04
CA LEU A 111 4.89 -1.25 -14.35
C LEU A 111 5.83 -1.76 -15.45
N ILE A 112 7.08 -1.31 -15.47
CA ILE A 112 8.08 -1.72 -16.47
C ILE A 112 8.52 -3.18 -16.22
N GLY A 113 8.98 -3.48 -15.01
CA GLY A 113 9.57 -4.79 -14.67
C GLY A 113 8.53 -5.87 -14.47
N GLY A 114 7.42 -5.53 -13.83
CA GLY A 114 6.38 -6.47 -13.42
C GLY A 114 5.27 -6.70 -14.45
N MET A 115 5.03 -5.74 -15.36
CA MET A 115 3.98 -5.87 -16.37
C MET A 115 4.51 -5.96 -17.78
N PHE A 116 5.36 -5.02 -18.24
CA PHE A 116 5.80 -4.98 -19.65
C PHE A 116 6.90 -5.99 -19.97
N ARG A 117 7.78 -6.32 -19.03
CA ARG A 117 8.88 -7.26 -19.28
C ARG A 117 8.53 -8.73 -19.05
N ILE A 118 7.42 -9.02 -18.36
CA ILE A 118 6.95 -10.38 -18.16
C ILE A 118 6.23 -10.88 -19.42
N ARG A 119 6.53 -12.10 -19.84
CA ARG A 119 5.83 -12.74 -20.97
C ARG A 119 4.39 -13.01 -20.61
N TRP A 120 3.45 -12.52 -21.41
CA TRP A 120 2.01 -12.70 -21.24
C TRP A 120 1.62 -14.14 -21.64
N THR A 121 1.66 -15.04 -20.67
CA THR A 121 1.27 -16.45 -20.84
C THR A 121 0.44 -16.90 -19.67
N TRP A 122 -0.38 -17.90 -19.84
CA TRP A 122 -1.19 -18.49 -18.76
C TRP A 122 -0.38 -18.87 -17.53
N ARG A 123 0.90 -19.21 -17.71
CA ARG A 123 1.82 -19.55 -16.60
C ARG A 123 2.18 -18.34 -15.75
N HIS A 124 2.24 -17.17 -16.36
CA HIS A 124 2.58 -15.91 -15.68
C HIS A 124 1.36 -15.06 -15.35
N ALA A 125 0.15 -15.50 -15.77
CA ALA A 125 -1.08 -14.75 -15.54
C ALA A 125 -1.30 -14.41 -14.06
N GLY A 126 -1.05 -15.36 -13.15
CA GLY A 126 -1.16 -15.10 -11.71
C GLY A 126 -0.21 -14.00 -11.20
N VAL A 127 1.03 -13.98 -11.70
CA VAL A 127 2.00 -12.92 -11.36
C VAL A 127 1.56 -11.58 -11.94
N LEU A 128 1.10 -11.56 -13.20
CA LEU A 128 0.61 -10.33 -13.84
C LEU A 128 -0.61 -9.76 -13.10
N VAL A 129 -1.56 -10.62 -12.71
CA VAL A 129 -2.74 -10.21 -11.92
C VAL A 129 -2.34 -9.65 -10.57
N ALA A 130 -1.41 -10.31 -9.86
CA ALA A 130 -0.93 -9.83 -8.56
C ALA A 130 -0.20 -8.47 -8.70
N HIS A 131 0.69 -8.31 -9.69
CA HIS A 131 1.36 -7.03 -9.95
C HIS A 131 0.35 -5.93 -10.36
N GLY A 132 -0.65 -6.27 -11.19
CA GLY A 132 -1.75 -5.36 -11.53
C GLY A 132 -2.53 -4.90 -10.29
N GLY A 133 -2.80 -5.80 -9.35
CA GLY A 133 -3.41 -5.47 -8.06
C GLY A 133 -2.55 -4.52 -7.22
N ILE A 134 -1.22 -4.73 -7.17
CA ILE A 134 -0.31 -3.83 -6.45
C ILE A 134 -0.26 -2.45 -7.12
N LEU A 135 -0.22 -2.39 -8.46
CA LEU A 135 -0.27 -1.12 -9.19
C LEU A 135 -1.58 -0.37 -8.91
N LEU A 136 -2.70 -1.09 -8.87
CA LEU A 136 -4.00 -0.51 -8.53
C LEU A 136 -4.01 0.02 -7.09
N LEU A 137 -3.42 -0.71 -6.14
CA LEU A 137 -3.27 -0.28 -4.75
C LEU A 137 -2.44 1.01 -4.65
N LEU A 138 -1.27 1.04 -5.26
CA LEU A 138 -0.40 2.23 -5.25
C LEU A 138 -1.09 3.44 -5.90
N ALA A 139 -1.72 3.26 -7.07
CA ALA A 139 -2.48 4.31 -7.73
C ALA A 139 -3.65 4.79 -6.86
N GLY A 140 -4.38 3.87 -6.24
CA GLY A 140 -5.51 4.17 -5.34
C GLY A 140 -5.09 5.01 -4.14
N ILE A 141 -3.97 4.68 -3.50
CA ILE A 141 -3.42 5.44 -2.37
C ILE A 141 -2.96 6.83 -2.84
N MET A 142 -2.18 6.90 -3.93
CA MET A 142 -1.61 8.16 -4.42
C MET A 142 -2.69 9.15 -4.90
N LEU A 143 -3.71 8.66 -5.62
CA LEU A 143 -4.81 9.48 -6.11
C LEU A 143 -5.83 9.75 -5.01
N GLY A 144 -6.11 8.75 -4.16
CA GLY A 144 -7.04 8.85 -3.05
C GLY A 144 -6.67 9.99 -2.11
N ASN A 145 -5.40 10.07 -1.70
CA ASN A 145 -4.91 11.16 -0.83
C ASN A 145 -5.12 12.56 -1.43
N LYS A 146 -5.07 12.68 -2.77
CA LYS A 146 -5.30 13.98 -3.45
C LYS A 146 -6.78 14.30 -3.63
N MET A 147 -7.64 13.29 -3.66
CA MET A 147 -9.08 13.44 -3.91
C MET A 147 -9.90 13.43 -2.63
N THR A 148 -9.28 13.11 -1.49
CA THR A 148 -9.95 13.10 -0.19
C THR A 148 -10.26 14.51 0.26
N VAL A 149 -11.54 14.73 0.60
CA VAL A 149 -12.02 15.88 1.37
C VAL A 149 -12.35 15.36 2.76
N ALA A 150 -11.78 15.94 3.79
CA ALA A 150 -12.00 15.52 5.16
C ALA A 150 -12.42 16.70 6.04
N VAL A 151 -13.34 16.44 6.97
CA VAL A 151 -13.65 17.28 8.12
C VAL A 151 -13.09 16.54 9.33
N GLU A 152 -12.01 17.09 9.90
CA GLU A 152 -11.17 16.38 10.87
C GLU A 152 -11.88 16.16 12.21
N GLN A 153 -12.70 17.12 12.63
CA GLN A 153 -13.40 17.06 13.90
C GLN A 153 -14.85 17.54 13.74
N VAL A 154 -15.78 16.58 13.78
CA VAL A 154 -17.20 16.85 13.87
C VAL A 154 -17.62 16.55 15.33
N GLU A 155 -17.79 17.59 16.12
CA GLU A 155 -18.18 17.48 17.51
C GLU A 155 -19.69 17.36 17.61
N LEU A 156 -20.15 16.24 18.17
CA LEU A 156 -21.56 15.95 18.40
C LEU A 156 -21.87 15.92 19.91
N PRO A 157 -22.33 17.02 20.50
CA PRO A 157 -22.83 17.02 21.86
C PRO A 157 -24.11 16.18 21.96
N GLN A 158 -24.23 15.37 23.02
CA GLN A 158 -25.38 14.49 23.18
C GLN A 158 -26.69 15.29 23.32
N GLY A 159 -27.66 14.95 22.48
CA GLY A 159 -28.98 15.58 22.40
C GLY A 159 -29.11 16.68 21.34
N ASP A 160 -28.01 17.28 20.89
CA ASP A 160 -28.02 18.36 19.90
C ASP A 160 -27.98 17.87 18.47
N ARG A 161 -28.60 18.63 17.58
CA ARG A 161 -28.46 18.51 16.14
C ARG A 161 -27.35 19.45 15.68
N VAL A 162 -26.34 18.91 15.04
CA VAL A 162 -25.19 19.63 14.52
C VAL A 162 -25.30 19.69 13.02
N HIS A 163 -25.20 20.92 12.49
CA HIS A 163 -25.08 21.21 11.07
C HIS A 163 -23.61 21.56 10.76
N GLU A 164 -22.98 20.75 9.94
CA GLU A 164 -21.63 21.02 9.42
C GLU A 164 -21.74 21.37 7.95
N SER A 165 -21.38 22.62 7.59
CA SER A 165 -21.59 23.16 6.23
C SER A 165 -20.92 22.36 5.12
N SER A 166 -19.91 21.56 5.45
CA SER A 166 -19.19 20.69 4.52
C SER A 166 -19.88 19.35 4.28
N LEU A 167 -20.89 19.00 5.09
CA LEU A 167 -21.60 17.72 5.00
C LEU A 167 -22.99 17.89 4.36
N PRO A 168 -23.42 17.00 3.47
CA PRO A 168 -24.75 17.04 2.86
C PRO A 168 -25.85 16.42 3.76
N PHE A 169 -25.67 16.45 5.08
CA PHE A 169 -26.59 15.95 6.07
C PHE A 169 -26.27 16.52 7.45
N ASP A 170 -27.28 16.61 8.31
CA ASP A 170 -27.08 16.93 9.71
C ASP A 170 -27.07 15.65 10.56
N LEU A 171 -26.47 15.75 11.71
CA LEU A 171 -26.36 14.66 12.69
C LEU A 171 -26.89 15.09 14.04
N ARG A 172 -27.60 14.20 14.74
CA ARG A 172 -27.93 14.36 16.14
C ARG A 172 -27.44 13.17 16.91
N LEU A 173 -26.65 13.39 17.95
CA LEU A 173 -26.23 12.35 18.87
C LEU A 173 -27.35 12.05 19.89
N ASN A 174 -27.97 10.89 19.73
CA ASN A 174 -29.01 10.46 20.67
C ASN A 174 -28.40 9.96 21.97
N ARG A 175 -27.38 9.11 21.85
CA ARG A 175 -26.68 8.51 22.97
C ARG A 175 -25.25 8.19 22.63
N PHE A 176 -24.33 8.47 23.55
CA PHE A 176 -22.94 8.03 23.50
C PHE A 176 -22.66 7.00 24.59
N VAL A 177 -22.05 5.87 24.24
CA VAL A 177 -21.77 4.80 25.20
C VAL A 177 -20.27 4.45 25.12
N PRO A 178 -19.45 4.96 26.06
CA PRO A 178 -18.07 4.50 26.20
C PRO A 178 -18.05 3.17 26.97
N GLU A 179 -17.35 2.18 26.47
CA GLU A 179 -17.09 0.91 27.14
C GLU A 179 -15.63 0.89 27.62
N PHE A 180 -15.41 0.48 28.86
CA PHE A 180 -14.07 0.45 29.46
C PHE A 180 -13.64 -0.99 29.75
N TYR A 181 -12.32 -1.25 29.77
CA TYR A 181 -11.82 -2.53 30.26
C TYR A 181 -12.11 -2.67 31.76
N PRO A 182 -12.48 -3.87 32.24
CA PRO A 182 -12.83 -4.08 33.64
C PRO A 182 -11.73 -3.61 34.59
N GLY A 183 -12.12 -2.77 35.59
CA GLY A 183 -11.21 -2.26 36.61
C GLY A 183 -10.24 -1.17 36.14
N THR A 184 -10.43 -0.60 34.96
CA THR A 184 -9.57 0.45 34.41
C THR A 184 -10.35 1.63 33.86
N SER A 185 -9.73 2.81 33.74
CA SER A 185 -10.23 3.95 32.98
C SER A 185 -9.87 3.91 31.48
N LYS A 186 -9.24 2.80 31.03
CA LYS A 186 -8.84 2.65 29.63
C LYS A 186 -10.07 2.26 28.80
N PRO A 187 -10.41 3.05 27.76
CA PRO A 187 -11.55 2.74 26.92
C PRO A 187 -11.28 1.48 26.09
N LYS A 188 -12.30 0.64 25.98
CA LYS A 188 -12.33 -0.58 25.17
C LYS A 188 -12.99 -0.33 23.83
N SER A 189 -14.14 0.35 23.85
CA SER A 189 -14.88 0.71 22.64
C SER A 189 -15.73 1.95 22.87
N TYR A 190 -16.16 2.58 21.78
CA TYR A 190 -17.09 3.70 21.76
C TYR A 190 -18.23 3.36 20.81
N GLU A 191 -19.46 3.72 21.23
CA GLU A 191 -20.64 3.64 20.39
C GLU A 191 -21.37 4.97 20.41
N SER A 192 -21.62 5.54 19.22
CA SER A 192 -22.43 6.72 18.99
C SER A 192 -23.73 6.33 18.29
N GLN A 193 -24.86 6.45 18.98
CA GLN A 193 -26.19 6.30 18.40
C GLN A 193 -26.64 7.66 17.88
N VAL A 194 -26.78 7.77 16.57
CA VAL A 194 -27.05 9.04 15.88
C VAL A 194 -28.33 8.97 15.07
N THR A 195 -29.06 10.07 14.97
CA THR A 195 -30.08 10.28 13.95
C THR A 195 -29.49 11.14 12.84
N VAL A 196 -29.62 10.67 11.62
CA VAL A 196 -29.13 11.32 10.40
C VAL A 196 -30.29 12.04 9.72
N PHE A 197 -30.07 13.28 9.28
CA PHE A 197 -31.02 14.12 8.55
C PHE A 197 -30.41 14.47 7.19
N PRO A 198 -30.63 13.65 6.13
CA PRO A 198 -30.16 13.97 4.79
C PRO A 198 -30.84 15.21 4.20
N GLU A 199 -30.15 15.98 3.36
CA GLU A 199 -30.74 17.10 2.61
C GLU A 199 -31.91 16.66 1.71
N SER A 200 -31.90 15.41 1.25
CA SER A 200 -32.99 14.81 0.45
C SER A 200 -34.30 14.63 1.24
N GLY A 201 -34.30 14.92 2.55
CA GLY A 201 -35.43 14.78 3.44
C GLY A 201 -35.49 13.42 4.14
N GLY A 202 -36.34 13.36 5.19
CA GLY A 202 -36.44 12.20 6.06
C GLY A 202 -35.41 12.19 7.19
N GLN A 203 -35.49 11.17 8.02
CA GLN A 203 -34.52 10.89 9.07
C GLN A 203 -34.45 9.38 9.31
N TYR A 204 -33.29 8.90 9.74
CA TYR A 204 -33.12 7.52 10.18
C TYR A 204 -32.04 7.41 11.26
N ASP A 205 -32.14 6.38 12.07
CA ASP A 205 -31.18 6.12 13.14
C ASP A 205 -30.06 5.24 12.64
N ALA A 206 -28.84 5.53 13.08
CA ALA A 206 -27.63 4.79 12.75
C ALA A 206 -26.73 4.67 13.99
N VAL A 207 -25.81 3.71 13.93
CA VAL A 207 -24.83 3.49 15.01
C VAL A 207 -23.43 3.55 14.39
N ILE A 208 -22.55 4.32 15.02
CA ILE A 208 -21.15 4.45 14.64
C ILE A 208 -20.31 3.86 15.76
N ARG A 209 -19.42 2.91 15.40
CA ARG A 209 -18.46 2.29 16.32
C ARG A 209 -17.04 2.45 15.83
N MET A 210 -16.05 2.20 16.68
CA MET A 210 -14.62 2.35 16.36
C MET A 210 -14.21 1.67 15.04
N ASN A 211 -14.72 0.46 14.74
CA ASN A 211 -14.39 -0.30 13.53
C ASN A 211 -15.57 -0.45 12.56
N GLU A 212 -16.68 0.18 12.85
CA GLU A 212 -17.91 0.17 12.04
C GLU A 212 -18.32 1.60 11.71
N PRO A 213 -17.69 2.24 10.70
CA PRO A 213 -18.01 3.60 10.32
C PRO A 213 -19.34 3.67 9.59
N LEU A 214 -20.03 4.80 9.73
CA LEU A 214 -21.24 5.09 8.97
C LEU A 214 -20.87 5.62 7.58
N ARG A 215 -21.42 4.98 6.54
CA ARG A 215 -21.26 5.41 5.14
C ARG A 215 -22.55 5.97 4.59
N LEU A 216 -22.49 7.21 4.14
CA LEU A 216 -23.66 7.93 3.65
C LEU A 216 -23.27 8.95 2.59
N SER A 217 -23.98 8.96 1.44
CA SER A 217 -23.81 9.97 0.39
C SER A 217 -22.34 10.17 -0.07
N GLY A 218 -21.55 9.08 -0.09
CA GLY A 218 -20.13 9.13 -0.42
C GLY A 218 -19.20 9.57 0.71
N TRP A 219 -19.77 9.94 1.87
CA TRP A 219 -19.03 10.24 3.08
C TRP A 219 -18.91 9.01 3.99
N THR A 220 -17.79 8.92 4.69
CA THR A 220 -17.55 7.91 5.72
C THR A 220 -17.24 8.62 7.03
N LEU A 221 -18.05 8.34 8.05
CA LEU A 221 -17.90 8.92 9.39
C LEU A 221 -17.25 7.89 10.31
N TYR A 222 -16.09 8.23 10.85
CA TYR A 222 -15.32 7.41 11.76
C TYR A 222 -15.42 7.92 13.19
N GLN A 223 -15.57 7.02 14.16
CA GLN A 223 -15.45 7.35 15.57
C GLN A 223 -13.98 7.61 15.92
N MET A 224 -13.61 8.86 16.22
CA MET A 224 -12.24 9.21 16.60
C MET A 224 -12.02 9.17 18.10
N SER A 225 -12.82 9.95 18.82
CA SER A 225 -12.63 10.18 20.25
C SER A 225 -13.94 10.59 20.89
N TRP A 226 -13.86 11.00 22.15
CA TRP A 226 -14.97 11.58 22.89
C TRP A 226 -14.45 12.56 23.93
N GLY A 227 -15.32 13.40 24.43
CA GLY A 227 -15.05 14.39 25.47
C GLY A 227 -16.22 14.63 26.36
N GLN A 228 -16.05 15.53 27.32
CA GLN A 228 -17.11 16.07 28.13
C GLN A 228 -17.34 17.55 27.77
N ASP A 229 -18.59 17.95 27.70
CA ASP A 229 -18.95 19.33 27.43
C ASP A 229 -18.47 20.21 28.59
N SER A 230 -17.64 21.20 28.30
CA SER A 230 -17.13 22.15 29.28
C SER A 230 -18.24 23.10 29.82
N LEU A 231 -19.29 23.30 29.01
CA LEU A 231 -20.42 24.21 29.37
C LEU A 231 -21.54 23.51 30.12
N HIS A 232 -21.71 22.20 29.92
CA HIS A 232 -22.79 21.41 30.49
C HIS A 232 -22.19 20.17 31.19
N LEU A 233 -22.05 20.27 32.50
CA LEU A 233 -21.50 19.20 33.36
C LEU A 233 -22.22 17.86 33.15
N GLY A 234 -21.44 16.83 32.83
CA GLY A 234 -21.93 15.46 32.62
C GLY A 234 -22.42 15.15 31.22
N ARG A 235 -22.45 16.12 30.30
CA ARG A 235 -22.80 15.92 28.89
C ARG A 235 -21.64 15.36 28.13
N LEU A 236 -21.85 14.29 27.37
CA LEU A 236 -20.82 13.65 26.56
C LEU A 236 -20.85 14.23 25.14
N ILE A 237 -19.67 14.37 24.56
CA ILE A 237 -19.47 14.79 23.18
C ILE A 237 -18.79 13.63 22.44
N SER A 238 -19.39 13.19 21.35
CA SER A 238 -18.74 12.29 20.40
C SER A 238 -17.96 13.10 19.38
N ILE A 239 -16.70 12.75 19.15
CA ILE A 239 -15.84 13.39 18.16
C ILE A 239 -15.67 12.41 17.00
N LEU A 240 -16.23 12.79 15.85
CA LEU A 240 -16.18 12.03 14.61
C LEU A 240 -15.25 12.70 13.61
N ARG A 241 -14.71 11.91 12.72
CA ARG A 241 -14.07 12.36 11.50
C ARG A 241 -14.95 12.00 10.31
N ALA A 242 -15.27 12.96 9.46
CA ALA A 242 -15.97 12.72 8.22
C ALA A 242 -14.96 12.79 7.05
N SER A 243 -15.00 11.81 6.18
CA SER A 243 -14.10 11.74 5.02
C SER A 243 -14.89 11.37 3.76
N HIS A 244 -14.69 12.13 2.70
CA HIS A 244 -15.20 11.83 1.37
C HIS A 244 -14.02 11.45 0.47
N ASN A 245 -13.85 10.15 0.22
CA ASN A 245 -12.81 9.62 -0.66
C ASN A 245 -13.44 8.70 -1.71
N PRO A 246 -13.52 9.12 -2.98
CA PRO A 246 -14.11 8.29 -4.04
C PRO A 246 -13.34 6.99 -4.28
N LEU A 247 -12.07 6.91 -3.84
CA LEU A 247 -11.20 5.75 -3.99
C LEU A 247 -11.04 4.92 -2.69
N GLU A 248 -11.85 5.17 -1.66
CA GLU A 248 -11.78 4.48 -0.35
C GLU A 248 -11.79 2.95 -0.46
N GLN A 249 -12.53 2.41 -1.43
CA GLN A 249 -12.65 0.97 -1.63
C GLN A 249 -11.51 0.35 -2.46
N MET A 250 -10.65 1.15 -3.07
CA MET A 250 -9.54 0.67 -3.91
C MET A 250 -8.58 -0.28 -3.18
N PRO A 251 -8.14 -0.01 -1.95
CA PRO A 251 -7.27 -0.94 -1.22
C PRO A 251 -7.90 -2.32 -1.02
N LYS A 252 -9.21 -2.37 -0.73
CA LYS A 252 -9.97 -3.61 -0.56
C LYS A 252 -10.00 -4.41 -1.86
N TRP A 253 -10.39 -3.78 -2.97
CA TRP A 253 -10.46 -4.45 -4.27
C TRP A 253 -9.07 -4.89 -4.76
N SER A 254 -8.05 -4.05 -4.57
CA SER A 254 -6.66 -4.39 -4.88
C SER A 254 -6.20 -5.62 -4.13
N SER A 255 -6.53 -5.74 -2.83
CA SER A 255 -6.18 -6.90 -2.01
C SER A 255 -6.82 -8.19 -2.53
N TYR A 256 -8.07 -8.15 -2.97
CA TYR A 256 -8.72 -9.32 -3.57
C TYR A 256 -8.06 -9.71 -4.91
N ILE A 257 -7.71 -8.74 -5.75
CA ILE A 257 -7.00 -8.98 -7.01
C ILE A 257 -5.62 -9.60 -6.75
N ILE A 258 -4.87 -9.06 -5.79
CA ILE A 258 -3.57 -9.61 -5.40
C ILE A 258 -3.72 -11.04 -4.91
N ALA A 259 -4.66 -11.30 -4.02
CA ALA A 259 -4.93 -12.64 -3.48
C ALA A 259 -5.29 -13.64 -4.60
N ALA A 260 -6.18 -13.25 -5.52
CA ALA A 260 -6.55 -14.07 -6.66
C ALA A 260 -5.35 -14.38 -7.57
N GLY A 261 -4.49 -13.38 -7.84
CA GLY A 261 -3.25 -13.56 -8.60
C GLY A 261 -2.28 -14.52 -7.94
N LEU A 262 -2.09 -14.40 -6.62
CA LEU A 262 -1.22 -15.30 -5.85
C LEU A 262 -1.77 -16.72 -5.81
N LEU A 263 -3.06 -16.91 -5.57
CA LEU A 263 -3.72 -18.22 -5.59
C LEU A 263 -3.55 -18.90 -6.94
N TRP A 264 -3.76 -18.16 -8.03
CA TRP A 264 -3.50 -18.68 -9.39
C TRP A 264 -2.04 -19.09 -9.58
N HIS A 265 -1.10 -18.21 -9.21
CA HIS A 265 0.33 -18.48 -9.37
C HIS A 265 0.76 -19.73 -8.59
N PHE A 266 0.44 -19.77 -7.30
CA PHE A 266 0.79 -20.93 -6.44
C PHE A 266 0.04 -22.19 -6.83
N GLY A 267 -1.21 -22.09 -7.25
CA GLY A 267 -1.98 -23.21 -7.80
C GLY A 267 -1.30 -23.81 -9.03
N CYS A 268 -0.83 -22.99 -9.95
CA CYS A 268 -0.05 -23.46 -11.11
C CYS A 268 1.30 -24.08 -10.72
N VAL A 269 1.99 -23.53 -9.72
CA VAL A 269 3.26 -24.09 -9.20
C VAL A 269 3.01 -25.43 -8.53
N PHE A 270 1.99 -25.52 -7.67
CA PHE A 270 1.61 -26.72 -6.95
C PHE A 270 1.16 -27.84 -7.89
N GLY A 271 0.31 -27.52 -8.87
CA GLY A 271 -0.13 -28.48 -9.89
C GLY A 271 1.04 -29.07 -10.69
N ARG A 272 2.07 -28.27 -10.99
CA ARG A 272 3.30 -28.74 -11.63
C ARG A 272 4.12 -29.65 -10.71
N TYR A 273 4.18 -29.33 -9.43
CA TYR A 273 4.87 -30.14 -8.42
C TYR A 273 4.24 -31.51 -8.31
N LEU A 274 2.91 -31.58 -8.20
CA LEU A 274 2.17 -32.84 -8.12
C LEU A 274 2.36 -33.73 -9.37
N ARG A 275 2.39 -33.13 -10.57
CA ARG A 275 2.62 -33.84 -11.84
C ARG A 275 4.06 -34.35 -12.00
N ARG A 276 5.04 -33.73 -11.33
CA ARG A 276 6.46 -34.15 -11.37
C ARG A 276 6.75 -35.33 -10.45
N LYS A 277 6.06 -35.44 -9.34
CA LYS A 277 6.28 -36.49 -8.34
C LYS A 277 6.16 -37.93 -8.88
N PRO A 278 5.10 -38.29 -9.64
CA PRO A 278 4.98 -39.63 -10.19
C PRO A 278 6.01 -39.94 -11.29
N ARG A 279 6.44 -38.93 -12.08
CA ARG A 279 7.47 -39.11 -13.10
C ARG A 279 8.87 -39.38 -12.52
N LEU A 280 9.20 -38.74 -11.40
CA LEU A 280 10.45 -38.99 -10.70
C LEU A 280 10.45 -40.36 -10.01
N ALA A 281 9.32 -40.77 -9.45
CA ALA A 281 9.17 -42.12 -8.84
C ALA A 281 9.23 -43.24 -9.90
N ALA A 282 8.66 -43.02 -11.09
CA ALA A 282 8.78 -43.96 -12.21
C ALA A 282 10.22 -44.08 -12.72
N ALA A 283 10.92 -42.95 -12.89
CA ALA A 283 12.33 -42.92 -13.29
C ALA A 283 13.27 -43.53 -12.24
N GLU A 284 12.98 -43.36 -10.94
CA GLU A 284 13.73 -44.02 -9.86
C GLU A 284 13.48 -45.53 -9.81
N SER A 285 12.31 -46.03 -10.24
CA SER A 285 12.04 -47.45 -10.36
C SER A 285 12.76 -48.09 -11.57
N GLU A 286 12.79 -47.41 -12.69
CA GLU A 286 13.58 -47.83 -13.89
C GLU A 286 15.09 -47.91 -13.63
N VAL A 287 15.66 -46.94 -12.88
CA VAL A 287 17.09 -46.90 -12.50
C VAL A 287 17.46 -48.00 -11.47
N LYS A 288 16.47 -48.51 -10.68
CA LYS A 288 16.73 -49.60 -9.73
C LYS A 288 16.81 -50.97 -10.39
N GLU A 289 16.37 -51.12 -11.63
CA GLU A 289 16.49 -52.37 -12.40
C GLU A 289 17.83 -52.48 -13.16
N GLU A 290 18.65 -51.42 -13.23
CA GLU A 290 20.03 -51.51 -13.72
C GLU A 290 21.03 -51.68 -12.57
N PRO A 291 21.99 -52.63 -12.65
CA PRO A 291 22.95 -52.90 -11.57
C PRO A 291 23.90 -51.71 -11.33
N GLN A 292 24.03 -51.34 -10.07
CA GLN A 292 24.78 -50.23 -9.50
C GLN A 292 26.21 -50.04 -10.06
N ALA A 293 26.51 -48.82 -10.54
CA ALA A 293 27.84 -48.25 -10.43
C ALA A 293 27.70 -46.75 -10.02
N ALA A 294 28.11 -46.52 -8.81
CA ALA A 294 28.54 -45.30 -8.11
C ALA A 294 28.20 -43.89 -8.66
N SER A 295 27.49 -43.04 -7.90
CA SER A 295 28.15 -41.90 -7.24
C SER A 295 27.15 -41.08 -6.39
N ALA A 296 27.56 -40.80 -5.15
CA ALA A 296 26.87 -39.98 -4.18
C ALA A 296 27.12 -38.48 -4.45
N SER A 297 26.09 -37.71 -4.77
CA SER A 297 26.08 -36.24 -4.59
C SER A 297 24.71 -35.65 -4.93
N GLY A 298 23.89 -35.26 -3.97
CA GLY A 298 22.59 -34.65 -4.28
C GLY A 298 21.72 -34.22 -3.10
N GLY A 299 22.19 -34.33 -1.85
CA GLY A 299 21.34 -34.17 -0.66
C GLY A 299 20.99 -32.74 -0.20
N LYS A 300 21.67 -31.68 -0.66
CA LYS A 300 21.59 -30.33 -0.02
C LYS A 300 20.62 -29.32 -0.66
N LYS A 301 20.01 -29.61 -1.79
CA LYS A 301 19.07 -28.66 -2.46
C LYS A 301 17.60 -28.82 -2.04
N ARG A 302 17.20 -29.95 -1.47
CA ARG A 302 15.78 -30.25 -1.14
C ARG A 302 15.28 -29.56 0.15
N LEU A 303 16.18 -29.23 1.10
CA LEU A 303 15.78 -28.66 2.41
C LEU A 303 15.43 -27.16 2.35
N ARG A 304 15.94 -26.42 1.34
CA ARG A 304 15.72 -24.96 1.24
C ARG A 304 14.34 -24.57 0.69
N LEU A 305 13.74 -25.38 -0.17
CA LEU A 305 12.41 -25.06 -0.74
C LEU A 305 11.26 -25.33 0.23
N ALA A 306 11.36 -26.37 1.06
CA ALA A 306 10.35 -26.68 2.08
C ALA A 306 10.29 -25.61 3.18
N GLY A 307 11.44 -25.03 3.56
CA GLY A 307 11.53 -23.95 4.54
C GLY A 307 10.86 -22.66 4.09
N ILE A 308 10.94 -22.32 2.80
CA ILE A 308 10.33 -21.11 2.24
C ILE A 308 8.80 -21.22 2.19
N CYS A 309 8.28 -22.41 1.81
CA CYS A 309 6.83 -22.65 1.79
C CYS A 309 6.22 -22.64 3.19
N LEU A 310 6.93 -23.15 4.21
CA LEU A 310 6.51 -23.10 5.61
C LEU A 310 6.55 -21.67 6.18
N LEU A 311 7.52 -20.86 5.79
CA LEU A 311 7.62 -19.46 6.22
C LEU A 311 6.48 -18.61 5.65
N VAL A 312 6.12 -18.81 4.38
CA VAL A 312 5.00 -18.11 3.74
C VAL A 312 3.67 -18.53 4.35
N ALA A 313 3.48 -19.82 4.65
CA ALA A 313 2.28 -20.33 5.32
C ALA A 313 2.14 -19.81 6.76
N ALA A 314 3.26 -19.67 7.50
CA ALA A 314 3.26 -19.12 8.85
C ALA A 314 2.93 -17.61 8.86
N ILE A 315 3.42 -16.83 7.90
CA ILE A 315 3.10 -15.40 7.77
C ILE A 315 1.62 -15.20 7.42
N PHE A 316 1.03 -16.05 6.56
CA PHE A 316 -0.41 -16.01 6.26
C PHE A 316 -1.29 -16.48 7.43
N GLY A 317 -0.83 -17.47 8.21
CA GLY A 317 -1.58 -17.98 9.38
C GLY A 317 -1.65 -16.96 10.53
N ILE A 318 -0.61 -16.14 10.73
CA ILE A 318 -0.58 -15.11 11.77
C ILE A 318 -1.48 -13.92 11.38
N GLY A 319 -1.59 -13.59 10.09
CA GLY A 319 -2.48 -12.52 9.61
C GLY A 319 -3.98 -12.84 9.73
N MET A 320 -4.38 -14.13 9.70
CA MET A 320 -5.77 -14.56 9.86
C MET A 320 -6.22 -14.69 11.32
N LEU A 321 -5.29 -14.72 12.28
CA LEU A 321 -5.60 -14.79 13.72
C LEU A 321 -5.63 -13.40 14.38
N ALA A 322 -5.23 -12.34 13.65
CA ALA A 322 -5.20 -10.96 14.12
C ALA A 322 -6.30 -10.07 13.50
N ALA A 323 -7.15 -10.60 12.65
CA ALA A 323 -8.34 -9.98 12.08
C ALA A 323 -9.60 -10.56 12.74
#